data_692fc3ae86b7c2a7e0f248e5f7e2d6cc
#
_entry.id   692fc3ae86b7c2a7e0f248e5f7e2d6cc
#
_cell.length_a   1.000
_cell.length_b   1.000
_cell.length_c   1.000
_cell.angle_alpha   90.00
_cell.angle_beta   90.00
_cell.angle_gamma   90.00
#
_symmetry.space_group_name_H-M   'P 1'
#
loop_
_entity.id
_entity.type
_entity.pdbx_description
1 polymer ?
#
loop_
_entity_poly.entity_id
_entity_poly.type
_entity_poly.pdbx_seq_one_letter_code
_entity_poly.pdbx_strand_id
1 'polypeptide(L)'
;ELADFIDKAMIATGPMYNSDLFSVINTTGGNTFNIPTVNDTTVAAEAHTEGGTVTDDAGKDVTFGQKSLGAFAFDTEWVRWSYELANDSIFNVESLLGELLGERLGRIANSKLTTGSGSSDVEGIVTNSGLGKTAAAVAAVTSDEILDLIHSVDPAYRNSPKTALMMNDSTLAAVRKLKDGNGNYLLSMGNFQAGVPNQILGYNIVVNQAMDSLATGKKVMLFGDMSKYYVRKAGGPSLFVARERFAPDYGILGYVRFDGTLANAAAVKHLITA
;
A
#
# COMPACT_ATOMS: atom_id res chain seq x y z
N GLU A 1 21.97 -6.92 -12.51
CA GLU A 1 22.60 -6.07 -11.48
C GLU A 1 21.93 -4.69 -11.37
N LEU A 2 21.83 -3.89 -12.47
CA LEU A 2 21.23 -2.56 -12.42
C LEU A 2 19.71 -2.60 -12.18
N ALA A 3 19.00 -3.56 -12.76
CA ALA A 3 17.57 -3.78 -12.52
C ALA A 3 17.28 -4.20 -11.07
N ASP A 4 18.13 -5.04 -10.48
CA ASP A 4 18.01 -5.43 -9.05
C ASP A 4 18.28 -4.26 -8.12
N PHE A 5 19.16 -3.36 -8.51
CA PHE A 5 19.46 -2.14 -7.78
C PHE A 5 18.27 -1.18 -7.78
N ILE A 6 17.62 -1.00 -8.93
CA ILE A 6 16.40 -0.19 -9.05
C ILE A 6 15.25 -0.78 -8.23
N ASP A 7 15.06 -2.11 -8.28
CA ASP A 7 14.00 -2.75 -7.47
C ASP A 7 14.23 -2.54 -5.97
N LYS A 8 15.48 -2.60 -5.50
CA LYS A 8 15.84 -2.26 -4.12
C LYS A 8 15.56 -0.80 -3.77
N ALA A 9 15.89 0.13 -4.66
CA ALA A 9 15.60 1.55 -4.47
C ALA A 9 14.09 1.82 -4.44
N MET A 10 13.31 1.13 -5.28
CA MET A 10 11.84 1.21 -5.27
C MET A 10 11.24 0.71 -3.96
N ILE A 11 11.74 -0.40 -3.42
CA ILE A 11 11.29 -0.96 -2.13
C ILE A 11 11.60 0.01 -0.98
N ALA A 12 12.79 0.62 -1.00
CA ALA A 12 13.22 1.56 0.03
C ALA A 12 12.42 2.88 0.04
N THR A 13 11.88 3.28 -1.12
CA THR A 13 11.18 4.58 -1.27
C THR A 13 9.77 4.57 -0.68
N GLY A 14 9.11 3.41 -0.54
CA GLY A 14 7.77 3.35 0.04
C GLY A 14 7.32 1.95 0.42
N PRO A 15 6.38 1.83 1.38
CA PRO A 15 5.98 0.54 1.93
C PRO A 15 5.18 -0.34 0.96
N MET A 16 4.53 0.26 -0.06
CA MET A 16 3.56 -0.45 -0.92
C MET A 16 4.20 -1.47 -1.86
N TYR A 17 5.49 -1.34 -2.14
CA TYR A 17 6.21 -2.23 -3.04
C TYR A 17 6.95 -3.37 -2.30
N ASN A 18 6.78 -3.45 -0.96
CA ASN A 18 7.45 -4.42 -0.11
C ASN A 18 6.61 -5.71 0.04
N SER A 19 7.24 -6.86 -0.16
CA SER A 19 6.63 -8.19 0.00
C SER A 19 6.37 -8.60 1.46
N ASP A 20 7.02 -7.94 2.42
CA ASP A 20 6.86 -8.29 3.84
C ASP A 20 5.46 -7.96 4.34
N LEU A 21 4.87 -6.90 3.82
CA LEU A 21 3.55 -6.42 4.23
C LEU A 21 2.45 -6.89 3.27
N PHE A 22 2.69 -6.77 1.97
CA PHE A 22 1.71 -7.06 0.92
C PHE A 22 1.94 -8.42 0.25
N SER A 23 0.94 -8.90 -0.49
CA SER A 23 1.07 -10.09 -1.32
C SER A 23 1.58 -9.72 -2.71
N VAL A 24 2.87 -9.91 -2.95
CA VAL A 24 3.52 -9.55 -4.22
C VAL A 24 3.53 -10.76 -5.16
N ILE A 25 3.01 -10.58 -6.37
CA ILE A 25 2.98 -11.59 -7.45
C ILE A 25 3.88 -11.11 -8.59
N ASN A 26 4.92 -11.88 -8.87
CA ASN A 26 5.81 -11.62 -10.00
C ASN A 26 5.34 -12.41 -11.22
N THR A 27 5.16 -11.72 -12.36
CA THR A 27 4.79 -12.33 -13.64
C THR A 27 5.73 -11.87 -14.73
N THR A 28 6.03 -12.74 -15.69
CA THR A 28 6.88 -12.38 -16.84
C THR A 28 6.15 -11.61 -17.92
N GLY A 29 4.84 -11.86 -18.07
CA GLY A 29 3.99 -11.22 -19.08
C GLY A 29 3.01 -10.21 -18.50
N GLY A 30 2.44 -9.36 -19.37
CA GLY A 30 1.45 -8.33 -19.04
C GLY A 30 -0.01 -8.74 -19.23
N ASN A 31 -0.31 -10.01 -19.58
CA ASN A 31 -1.68 -10.47 -19.76
C ASN A 31 -2.47 -10.35 -18.45
N THR A 32 -3.76 -10.09 -18.53
CA THR A 32 -4.62 -9.98 -17.36
C THR A 32 -4.58 -11.25 -16.52
N PHE A 33 -4.38 -11.10 -15.22
CA PHE A 33 -4.35 -12.17 -14.24
C PHE A 33 -5.56 -12.04 -13.31
N ASN A 34 -6.37 -13.07 -13.21
CA ASN A 34 -7.57 -13.05 -12.37
C ASN A 34 -7.31 -13.76 -11.05
N ILE A 35 -7.64 -13.09 -9.95
CA ILE A 35 -7.58 -13.64 -8.61
C ILE A 35 -9.01 -14.00 -8.19
N PRO A 36 -9.29 -15.27 -7.83
CA PRO A 36 -10.56 -15.62 -7.25
C PRO A 36 -10.70 -14.98 -5.87
N THR A 37 -11.86 -14.40 -5.59
CA THR A 37 -12.18 -13.82 -4.29
C THR A 37 -13.38 -14.52 -3.70
N VAL A 38 -13.31 -14.84 -2.41
CA VAL A 38 -14.41 -15.42 -1.63
C VAL A 38 -14.57 -14.61 -0.36
N ASN A 39 -15.80 -14.28 -0.02
CA ASN A 39 -16.12 -13.67 1.27
C ASN A 39 -17.23 -14.50 1.92
N ASP A 40 -16.85 -15.36 2.86
CA ASP A 40 -17.75 -16.28 3.57
C ASP A 40 -17.74 -16.01 5.10
N THR A 41 -17.36 -14.79 5.50
CA THR A 41 -17.23 -14.44 6.93
C THR A 41 -18.55 -14.33 7.68
N THR A 42 -19.68 -14.22 6.96
CA THR A 42 -21.02 -14.04 7.54
C THR A 42 -21.86 -15.32 7.60
N VAL A 43 -21.40 -16.40 6.94
CA VAL A 43 -22.12 -17.66 6.87
C VAL A 43 -21.60 -18.63 7.93
N ALA A 44 -22.49 -19.24 8.69
CA ALA A 44 -22.15 -20.23 9.70
C ALA A 44 -22.86 -21.56 9.42
N ALA A 45 -22.23 -22.65 9.86
CA ALA A 45 -22.87 -23.97 9.85
C ALA A 45 -24.11 -24.01 10.75
N GLU A 46 -25.06 -24.86 10.42
CA GLU A 46 -26.25 -25.11 11.24
C GLU A 46 -26.11 -26.33 12.12
N ALA A 47 -26.84 -26.30 13.26
CA ALA A 47 -26.96 -27.47 14.11
C ALA A 47 -27.86 -28.50 13.43
N HIS A 48 -27.37 -29.74 13.27
CA HIS A 48 -28.14 -30.85 12.75
C HIS A 48 -28.85 -31.61 13.86
N THR A 49 -30.16 -31.90 13.67
CA THR A 49 -30.92 -32.74 14.57
C THR A 49 -30.86 -34.19 14.05
N GLU A 50 -30.64 -35.15 14.96
CA GLU A 50 -30.58 -36.56 14.61
C GLU A 50 -31.88 -37.02 13.92
N GLY A 51 -31.72 -37.68 12.75
CA GLY A 51 -32.86 -38.10 11.93
C GLY A 51 -33.55 -37.01 11.10
N GLY A 52 -33.09 -35.74 11.21
CA GLY A 52 -33.59 -34.65 10.39
C GLY A 52 -33.00 -34.63 8.99
N THR A 53 -33.72 -34.05 8.03
CA THR A 53 -33.20 -33.78 6.68
C THR A 53 -32.28 -32.57 6.72
N VAL A 54 -31.13 -32.63 6.06
CA VAL A 54 -30.27 -31.46 5.88
C VAL A 54 -30.97 -30.47 4.97
N THR A 55 -31.08 -29.22 5.42
CA THR A 55 -31.73 -28.15 4.67
C THR A 55 -30.79 -27.72 3.50
N ASP A 56 -31.36 -27.67 2.31
CA ASP A 56 -30.69 -27.11 1.12
C ASP A 56 -31.59 -25.99 0.58
N ASP A 57 -31.37 -24.77 1.06
CA ASP A 57 -32.14 -23.58 0.68
C ASP A 57 -31.34 -22.60 -0.20
N ALA A 58 -30.15 -23.02 -0.69
CA ALA A 58 -29.20 -22.22 -1.45
C ALA A 58 -28.74 -20.92 -0.74
N GLY A 59 -29.19 -20.67 0.49
CA GLY A 59 -28.85 -19.46 1.27
C GLY A 59 -27.44 -19.45 1.83
N LYS A 60 -26.76 -20.61 1.81
CA LYS A 60 -25.39 -20.80 2.32
C LYS A 60 -24.38 -21.15 1.23
N ASP A 61 -24.77 -21.00 -0.03
CA ASP A 61 -23.87 -21.24 -1.15
C ASP A 61 -22.73 -20.23 -1.17
N VAL A 62 -21.51 -20.74 -1.38
CA VAL A 62 -20.32 -19.90 -1.47
C VAL A 62 -20.32 -19.14 -2.78
N THR A 63 -20.33 -17.81 -2.69
CA THR A 63 -20.27 -16.93 -3.86
C THR A 63 -18.80 -16.64 -4.21
N PHE A 64 -18.39 -17.05 -5.41
CA PHE A 64 -17.07 -16.74 -5.94
C PHE A 64 -17.13 -15.45 -6.76
N GLY A 65 -16.30 -14.48 -6.37
CA GLY A 65 -16.00 -13.31 -7.16
C GLY A 65 -14.65 -13.45 -7.84
N GLN A 66 -14.30 -12.52 -8.71
CA GLN A 66 -12.96 -12.40 -9.26
C GLN A 66 -12.53 -10.94 -9.30
N LYS A 67 -11.25 -10.71 -9.04
CA LYS A 67 -10.57 -9.43 -9.24
C LYS A 67 -9.50 -9.62 -10.30
N SER A 68 -9.44 -8.71 -11.28
CA SER A 68 -8.47 -8.77 -12.36
C SER A 68 -7.31 -7.81 -12.07
N LEU A 69 -6.09 -8.29 -12.28
CA LEU A 69 -4.86 -7.52 -12.25
C LEU A 69 -4.33 -7.36 -13.68
N GLY A 70 -4.21 -6.12 -14.12
CA GLY A 70 -3.56 -5.74 -15.36
C GLY A 70 -2.04 -5.61 -15.23
N ALA A 71 -1.45 -4.75 -16.05
CA ALA A 71 -0.06 -4.34 -15.95
C ALA A 71 0.06 -2.92 -16.55
N PHE A 72 -0.20 -1.92 -15.71
CA PHE A 72 -0.05 -0.52 -16.13
C PHE A 72 1.42 -0.16 -16.21
N ALA A 73 1.76 0.63 -17.21
CA ALA A 73 3.12 1.02 -17.52
C ALA A 73 3.41 2.42 -17.00
N PHE A 74 4.56 2.58 -16.36
CA PHE A 74 5.04 3.87 -15.86
C PHE A 74 6.48 4.07 -16.28
N ASP A 75 6.83 5.29 -16.64
CA ASP A 75 8.19 5.67 -17.04
C ASP A 75 8.65 6.95 -16.35
N THR A 76 9.93 7.22 -16.41
CA THR A 76 10.56 8.37 -15.76
C THR A 76 10.76 9.56 -16.70
N GLU A 77 10.28 9.45 -17.93
CA GLU A 77 10.73 10.30 -19.03
C GLU A 77 12.24 10.20 -19.31
N TRP A 78 12.69 10.77 -20.42
CA TRP A 78 14.10 10.75 -20.80
C TRP A 78 14.90 11.75 -19.97
N VAL A 79 15.87 11.26 -19.21
CA VAL A 79 16.89 12.08 -18.55
C VAL A 79 18.13 12.11 -19.44
N ARG A 80 18.59 13.31 -19.81
CA ARG A 80 19.74 13.51 -20.68
C ARG A 80 20.92 14.08 -19.90
N TRP A 81 22.13 13.71 -20.33
CA TRP A 81 23.37 14.30 -19.87
C TRP A 81 24.37 14.43 -21.02
N SER A 82 25.28 15.38 -20.93
CA SER A 82 26.24 15.66 -21.99
C SER A 82 27.34 14.61 -22.06
N TYR A 83 27.91 14.49 -23.25
CA TYR A 83 29.07 13.62 -23.49
C TYR A 83 30.27 13.98 -22.61
N GLU A 84 30.52 15.29 -22.43
CA GLU A 84 31.62 15.80 -21.59
C GLU A 84 31.42 15.37 -20.12
N LEU A 85 30.23 15.50 -19.59
CA LEU A 85 29.93 15.07 -18.24
C LEU A 85 30.13 13.56 -18.04
N ALA A 86 29.82 12.75 -19.07
CA ALA A 86 30.01 11.31 -19.00
C ALA A 86 31.50 10.91 -18.94
N ASN A 87 32.38 11.66 -19.64
CA ASN A 87 33.79 11.32 -19.74
C ASN A 87 34.68 12.02 -18.70
N ASP A 88 34.33 13.25 -18.32
CA ASP A 88 35.14 14.08 -17.43
C ASP A 88 34.76 13.94 -15.96
N SER A 89 33.62 13.28 -15.67
CA SER A 89 33.17 13.06 -14.31
C SER A 89 33.98 11.98 -13.59
N ILE A 90 34.43 12.30 -12.37
CA ILE A 90 35.08 11.34 -11.46
C ILE A 90 34.07 10.28 -10.98
N PHE A 91 32.76 10.59 -11.03
CA PHE A 91 31.70 9.73 -10.58
C PHE A 91 31.10 8.93 -11.75
N ASN A 92 30.65 7.70 -11.45
CA ASN A 92 29.87 6.93 -12.42
C ASN A 92 28.45 7.53 -12.53
N VAL A 93 28.27 8.39 -13.52
CA VAL A 93 27.00 9.12 -13.77
C VAL A 93 25.86 8.15 -14.07
N GLU A 94 26.11 7.04 -14.78
CA GLU A 94 25.07 6.05 -15.10
C GLU A 94 24.54 5.36 -13.83
N SER A 95 25.41 5.02 -12.88
CA SER A 95 25.00 4.41 -11.61
C SER A 95 24.17 5.37 -10.76
N LEU A 96 24.62 6.62 -10.63
CA LEU A 96 23.91 7.66 -9.90
C LEU A 96 22.52 7.94 -10.50
N LEU A 97 22.45 8.04 -11.83
CA LEU A 97 21.18 8.24 -12.52
C LEU A 97 20.25 7.02 -12.36
N GLY A 98 20.81 5.80 -12.39
CA GLY A 98 20.06 4.58 -12.12
C GLY A 98 19.38 4.61 -10.74
N GLU A 99 20.07 5.06 -9.70
CA GLU A 99 19.54 5.21 -8.34
C GLU A 99 18.41 6.24 -8.29
N LEU A 100 18.64 7.42 -8.84
CA LEU A 100 17.64 8.49 -8.89
C LEU A 100 16.39 8.08 -9.68
N LEU A 101 16.54 7.34 -10.79
CA LEU A 101 15.43 6.83 -11.57
C LEU A 101 14.66 5.74 -10.79
N GLY A 102 15.37 4.87 -10.05
CA GLY A 102 14.76 3.89 -9.15
C GLY A 102 13.90 4.55 -8.09
N GLU A 103 14.39 5.61 -7.44
CA GLU A 103 13.59 6.38 -6.48
C GLU A 103 12.36 7.05 -7.12
N ARG A 104 12.49 7.60 -8.34
CA ARG A 104 11.34 8.19 -9.06
C ARG A 104 10.27 7.15 -9.35
N LEU A 105 10.68 5.97 -9.84
CA LEU A 105 9.77 4.85 -10.07
C LEU A 105 9.15 4.34 -8.76
N GLY A 106 9.91 4.31 -7.66
CA GLY A 106 9.41 3.96 -6.34
C GLY A 106 8.34 4.92 -5.83
N ARG A 107 8.57 6.23 -6.00
CA ARG A 107 7.59 7.26 -5.60
C ARG A 107 6.27 7.13 -6.36
N ILE A 108 6.31 6.96 -7.70
CA ILE A 108 5.07 6.78 -8.48
C ILE A 108 4.39 5.46 -8.14
N ALA A 109 5.14 4.36 -7.94
CA ALA A 109 4.59 3.08 -7.55
C ALA A 109 3.89 3.18 -6.18
N ASN A 110 4.54 3.77 -5.17
CA ASN A 110 3.95 3.97 -3.86
C ASN A 110 2.68 4.84 -3.93
N SER A 111 2.70 5.93 -4.69
CA SER A 111 1.54 6.81 -4.87
C SER A 111 0.37 6.08 -5.54
N LYS A 112 0.61 5.40 -6.65
CA LYS A 112 -0.44 4.70 -7.41
C LYS A 112 -1.03 3.50 -6.65
N LEU A 113 -0.20 2.69 -6.01
CA LEU A 113 -0.66 1.58 -5.17
C LEU A 113 -1.41 2.05 -3.91
N THR A 114 -1.16 3.29 -3.44
CA THR A 114 -1.88 3.85 -2.28
C THR A 114 -3.20 4.48 -2.69
N THR A 115 -3.20 5.41 -3.66
CA THR A 115 -4.36 6.28 -3.96
C THR A 115 -4.84 6.19 -5.41
N GLY A 116 -4.33 5.26 -6.21
CA GLY A 116 -4.74 5.07 -7.60
C GLY A 116 -6.26 4.87 -7.73
N SER A 117 -6.84 5.36 -8.83
CA SER A 117 -8.30 5.44 -9.00
C SER A 117 -8.97 4.10 -9.32
N GLY A 118 -8.23 3.12 -9.84
CA GLY A 118 -8.77 1.83 -10.31
C GLY A 118 -9.54 1.91 -11.64
N SER A 119 -9.67 3.10 -12.22
CA SER A 119 -10.35 3.30 -13.52
C SER A 119 -9.31 3.65 -14.57
N SER A 120 -8.92 2.68 -15.39
CA SER A 120 -7.81 2.81 -16.35
C SER A 120 -6.46 3.15 -15.69
N ASP A 121 -6.33 2.83 -14.41
CA ASP A 121 -5.17 3.06 -13.56
C ASP A 121 -5.12 1.97 -12.47
N VAL A 122 -4.02 1.87 -11.76
CA VAL A 122 -3.85 0.99 -10.60
C VAL A 122 -4.96 1.23 -9.56
N GLU A 123 -5.50 0.16 -8.99
CA GLU A 123 -6.48 0.25 -7.91
C GLU A 123 -5.76 0.42 -6.56
N GLY A 124 -5.72 1.65 -6.04
CA GLY A 124 -5.08 1.97 -4.78
C GLY A 124 -5.79 1.35 -3.56
N ILE A 125 -5.01 0.94 -2.56
CA ILE A 125 -5.54 0.34 -1.32
C ILE A 125 -6.50 1.28 -0.59
N VAL A 126 -6.22 2.59 -0.55
CA VAL A 126 -7.08 3.61 0.08
C VAL A 126 -8.40 3.75 -0.67
N THR A 127 -8.35 3.70 -2.00
CA THR A 127 -9.52 3.89 -2.86
C THR A 127 -10.53 2.77 -2.66
N ASN A 128 -10.07 1.52 -2.61
CA ASN A 128 -10.92 0.33 -2.53
C ASN A 128 -11.16 -0.19 -1.10
N SER A 129 -10.59 0.45 -0.09
CA SER A 129 -10.81 0.08 1.31
C SER A 129 -12.25 0.36 1.75
N GLY A 130 -12.79 -0.49 2.65
CA GLY A 130 -14.09 -0.29 3.25
C GLY A 130 -14.12 0.88 4.23
N LEU A 131 -15.29 1.51 4.42
CA LEU A 131 -15.46 2.51 5.48
C LEU A 131 -15.42 1.82 6.85
N GLY A 132 -14.54 2.25 7.73
CA GLY A 132 -14.48 1.81 9.13
C GLY A 132 -15.12 2.82 10.07
N LYS A 133 -14.67 4.06 10.01
CA LYS A 133 -15.16 5.14 10.88
C LYS A 133 -15.08 6.48 10.15
N THR A 134 -16.09 7.33 10.37
CA THR A 134 -16.02 8.75 10.05
C THR A 134 -15.68 9.51 11.33
N ALA A 135 -14.62 10.30 11.32
CA ALA A 135 -14.24 11.15 12.44
C ALA A 135 -15.26 12.28 12.63
N ALA A 136 -15.45 12.71 13.86
CA ALA A 136 -16.35 13.81 14.18
C ALA A 136 -15.74 15.19 13.79
N ALA A 137 -14.42 15.27 13.79
CA ALA A 137 -13.70 16.51 13.49
C ALA A 137 -13.14 16.51 12.07
N VAL A 138 -13.07 17.70 11.48
CA VAL A 138 -12.61 17.95 10.10
C VAL A 138 -11.11 17.66 9.91
N ALA A 139 -10.30 17.94 10.92
CA ALA A 139 -8.83 17.85 10.82
C ALA A 139 -8.18 17.30 12.10
N ALA A 140 -8.92 16.50 12.85
CA ALA A 140 -8.43 15.86 14.06
C ALA A 140 -9.01 14.45 14.18
N VAL A 141 -8.28 13.59 14.87
CA VAL A 141 -8.70 12.23 15.18
C VAL A 141 -8.54 12.01 16.67
N THR A 142 -9.52 11.36 17.29
CA THR A 142 -9.49 11.01 18.71
C THR A 142 -9.02 9.57 18.93
N SER A 143 -8.63 9.25 20.16
CA SER A 143 -8.27 7.87 20.54
C SER A 143 -9.42 6.89 20.35
N ASP A 144 -10.66 7.31 20.66
CA ASP A 144 -11.84 6.49 20.55
C ASP A 144 -12.17 6.16 19.08
N GLU A 145 -11.97 7.11 18.17
CA GLU A 145 -12.15 6.89 16.73
C GLU A 145 -11.10 5.90 16.15
N ILE A 146 -9.88 5.90 16.69
CA ILE A 146 -8.87 4.89 16.32
C ILE A 146 -9.31 3.50 16.83
N LEU A 147 -9.82 3.41 18.04
CA LEU A 147 -10.38 2.16 18.59
C LEU A 147 -11.56 1.68 17.75
N ASP A 148 -12.48 2.56 17.40
CA ASP A 148 -13.62 2.25 16.55
C ASP A 148 -13.18 1.73 15.17
N LEU A 149 -12.15 2.34 14.56
CA LEU A 149 -11.58 1.86 13.32
C LEU A 149 -11.03 0.43 13.47
N ILE A 150 -10.26 0.17 14.52
CA ILE A 150 -9.67 -1.15 14.78
C ILE A 150 -10.78 -2.20 14.97
N HIS A 151 -11.81 -1.87 15.74
CA HIS A 151 -12.91 -2.77 16.02
C HIS A 151 -13.91 -2.91 14.85
N SER A 152 -13.88 -2.02 13.87
CA SER A 152 -14.69 -2.12 12.65
C SER A 152 -14.27 -3.28 11.75
N VAL A 153 -12.99 -3.72 11.82
CA VAL A 153 -12.48 -4.87 11.07
C VAL A 153 -12.82 -6.15 11.82
N ASP A 154 -13.26 -7.18 11.09
CA ASP A 154 -13.59 -8.47 11.67
C ASP A 154 -12.38 -9.11 12.39
N PRO A 155 -12.59 -9.75 13.56
CA PRO A 155 -11.53 -10.46 14.30
C PRO A 155 -10.75 -11.47 13.45
N ALA A 156 -11.38 -12.10 12.47
CA ALA A 156 -10.73 -13.04 11.56
C ALA A 156 -9.58 -12.40 10.76
N TYR A 157 -9.70 -11.11 10.41
CA TYR A 157 -8.64 -10.37 9.72
C TYR A 157 -7.69 -9.65 10.68
N ARG A 158 -8.13 -9.30 11.89
CA ARG A 158 -7.28 -8.62 12.88
C ARG A 158 -6.14 -9.46 13.42
N ASN A 159 -6.28 -10.78 13.43
CA ASN A 159 -5.29 -11.72 13.97
C ASN A 159 -4.20 -12.12 12.97
N SER A 160 -4.21 -11.56 11.76
CA SER A 160 -3.16 -11.81 10.76
C SER A 160 -1.83 -11.17 11.20
N PRO A 161 -0.67 -11.83 10.99
CA PRO A 161 0.63 -11.26 11.30
C PRO A 161 0.98 -10.03 10.44
N LYS A 162 0.27 -9.84 9.32
CA LYS A 162 0.42 -8.68 8.42
C LYS A 162 -0.63 -7.59 8.66
N THR A 163 -1.32 -7.65 9.80
CA THR A 163 -2.24 -6.58 10.20
C THR A 163 -1.46 -5.37 10.66
N ALA A 164 -1.74 -4.23 10.08
CA ALA A 164 -1.02 -2.99 10.35
C ALA A 164 -1.95 -1.77 10.28
N LEU A 165 -1.51 -0.70 10.93
CA LEU A 165 -2.09 0.64 10.86
C LEU A 165 -1.23 1.47 9.90
N MET A 166 -1.83 1.98 8.81
CA MET A 166 -1.11 2.79 7.83
C MET A 166 -1.63 4.23 7.84
N MET A 167 -0.72 5.18 7.86
CA MET A 167 -1.06 6.61 7.86
C MET A 167 0.10 7.47 7.36
N ASN A 168 -0.18 8.74 7.07
CA ASN A 168 0.84 9.74 6.77
C ASN A 168 1.63 10.11 8.04
N ASP A 169 2.90 10.50 7.89
CA ASP A 169 3.74 10.92 9.02
C ASP A 169 3.15 12.11 9.80
N SER A 170 2.55 13.07 9.12
CA SER A 170 1.87 14.21 9.76
C SER A 170 0.67 13.77 10.63
N THR A 171 -0.09 12.76 10.16
CA THR A 171 -1.18 12.15 10.93
C THR A 171 -0.63 11.39 12.13
N LEU A 172 0.44 10.64 11.97
CA LEU A 172 1.12 9.94 13.06
C LEU A 172 1.61 10.92 14.12
N ALA A 173 2.19 12.05 13.71
CA ALA A 173 2.62 13.10 14.65
C ALA A 173 1.43 13.69 15.45
N ALA A 174 0.26 13.83 14.82
CA ALA A 174 -0.96 14.27 15.52
C ALA A 174 -1.45 13.21 16.51
N VAL A 175 -1.48 11.93 16.12
CA VAL A 175 -1.88 10.80 16.98
C VAL A 175 -0.94 10.66 18.18
N ARG A 176 0.37 10.84 17.99
CA ARG A 176 1.36 10.82 19.09
C ARG A 176 1.17 11.97 20.10
N LYS A 177 0.55 13.06 19.68
CA LYS A 177 0.25 14.21 20.55
C LYS A 177 -1.07 14.08 21.32
N LEU A 178 -1.84 13.00 21.13
CA LEU A 178 -3.05 12.77 21.90
C LEU A 178 -2.74 12.63 23.38
N LYS A 179 -3.54 13.33 24.21
CA LYS A 179 -3.38 13.38 25.66
C LYS A 179 -4.64 12.89 26.36
N ASP A 180 -4.44 12.37 27.57
CA ASP A 180 -5.54 12.08 28.49
C ASP A 180 -6.08 13.36 29.17
N GLY A 181 -7.13 13.21 29.98
CA GLY A 181 -7.71 14.31 30.75
C GLY A 181 -6.76 14.96 31.77
N ASN A 182 -5.64 14.32 32.09
CA ASN A 182 -4.61 14.79 33.01
C ASN A 182 -3.41 15.45 32.28
N GLY A 183 -3.44 15.49 30.94
CA GLY A 183 -2.38 16.08 30.12
C GLY A 183 -1.23 15.13 29.78
N ASN A 184 -1.30 13.84 30.15
CA ASN A 184 -0.30 12.85 29.77
C ASN A 184 -0.54 12.36 28.35
N TYR A 185 0.53 12.07 27.62
CA TYR A 185 0.42 11.50 26.29
C TYR A 185 -0.12 10.06 26.35
N LEU A 186 -1.17 9.78 25.57
CA LEU A 186 -1.80 8.45 25.51
C LEU A 186 -0.86 7.38 24.92
N LEU A 187 -0.15 7.74 23.85
CA LEU A 187 0.99 6.95 23.40
C LEU A 187 2.15 7.28 24.33
N SER A 188 2.34 6.45 25.34
CA SER A 188 3.45 6.57 26.27
C SER A 188 4.74 6.74 25.46
N MET A 189 5.30 7.94 25.50
CA MET A 189 6.68 8.16 25.12
C MET A 189 7.51 7.50 26.24
N GLY A 190 7.62 6.17 26.20
CA GLY A 190 8.57 5.48 27.03
C GLY A 190 9.89 6.20 26.96
N ASN A 191 10.70 6.20 27.99
CA ASN A 191 11.94 6.97 28.13
C ASN A 191 12.47 7.47 26.80
N PHE A 192 12.63 8.78 26.63
CA PHE A 192 13.18 9.41 25.42
C PHE A 192 14.44 8.70 24.89
N GLN A 193 15.10 7.93 25.74
CA GLN A 193 16.28 7.12 25.42
C GLN A 193 15.95 5.76 24.78
N ALA A 194 14.75 5.19 24.98
CA ALA A 194 14.37 3.87 24.47
C ALA A 194 13.64 3.90 23.12
N GLY A 195 13.37 5.09 22.59
CA GLY A 195 12.57 5.29 21.37
C GLY A 195 11.07 5.12 21.62
N VAL A 196 10.26 5.63 20.69
CA VAL A 196 8.79 5.46 20.72
C VAL A 196 8.46 4.13 20.08
N PRO A 197 7.67 3.27 20.72
CA PRO A 197 7.20 2.03 20.08
C PRO A 197 6.52 2.33 18.75
N ASN A 198 6.87 1.60 17.71
CA ASN A 198 6.24 1.74 16.39
C ASN A 198 4.95 0.91 16.30
N GLN A 199 4.20 0.87 17.41
CA GLN A 199 2.98 0.09 17.58
C GLN A 199 1.91 0.90 18.32
N ILE A 200 0.67 0.73 17.89
CA ILE A 200 -0.54 1.20 18.60
C ILE A 200 -1.38 -0.02 18.92
N LEU A 201 -1.69 -0.23 20.21
CA LEU A 201 -2.48 -1.37 20.68
C LEU A 201 -1.94 -2.74 20.22
N GLY A 202 -0.63 -2.87 20.08
CA GLY A 202 0.03 -4.10 19.60
C GLY A 202 0.09 -4.26 18.09
N TYR A 203 -0.50 -3.34 17.31
CA TYR A 203 -0.44 -3.35 15.84
C TYR A 203 0.69 -2.46 15.33
N ASN A 204 1.40 -2.96 14.33
CA ASN A 204 2.49 -2.22 13.71
C ASN A 204 1.97 -0.97 12.98
N ILE A 205 2.73 0.13 13.10
CA ILE A 205 2.46 1.36 12.35
C ILE A 205 3.32 1.36 11.10
N VAL A 206 2.69 1.60 9.96
CA VAL A 206 3.32 1.77 8.66
C VAL A 206 3.15 3.21 8.23
N VAL A 207 4.25 3.95 8.13
CA VAL A 207 4.21 5.32 7.63
C VAL A 207 4.24 5.30 6.11
N ASN A 208 3.23 5.93 5.50
CA ASN A 208 3.14 6.07 4.05
C ASN A 208 2.82 7.51 3.66
N GLN A 209 3.80 8.18 3.07
CA GLN A 209 3.69 9.58 2.67
C GLN A 209 2.71 9.82 1.52
N ALA A 210 2.33 8.78 0.79
CA ALA A 210 1.33 8.88 -0.29
C ALA A 210 -0.12 8.91 0.23
N MET A 211 -0.34 8.67 1.53
CA MET A 211 -1.65 8.87 2.16
C MET A 211 -1.93 10.35 2.42
N ASP A 212 -3.20 10.71 2.40
CA ASP A 212 -3.64 12.05 2.75
C ASP A 212 -3.30 12.39 4.22
N SER A 213 -2.94 13.64 4.44
CA SER A 213 -2.85 14.24 5.79
C SER A 213 -4.23 14.62 6.29
N LEU A 214 -4.31 15.01 7.60
CA LEU A 214 -5.55 15.46 8.22
C LEU A 214 -6.13 16.67 7.50
N ALA A 215 -7.23 16.48 6.78
CA ALA A 215 -8.01 17.53 6.11
C ALA A 215 -9.44 17.02 5.87
N THR A 216 -10.38 17.91 5.56
CA THR A 216 -11.79 17.62 5.34
C THR A 216 -12.01 16.51 4.28
N GLY A 217 -12.82 15.52 4.62
CA GLY A 217 -13.23 14.47 3.68
C GLY A 217 -12.11 13.56 3.19
N LYS A 218 -10.99 13.48 3.94
CA LYS A 218 -9.81 12.72 3.56
C LYS A 218 -9.73 11.40 4.29
N LYS A 219 -9.27 10.37 3.59
CA LYS A 219 -8.99 9.03 4.15
C LYS A 219 -7.60 9.04 4.77
N VAL A 220 -7.53 9.34 6.06
CA VAL A 220 -6.27 9.66 6.75
C VAL A 220 -5.58 8.46 7.40
N MET A 221 -6.31 7.37 7.60
CA MET A 221 -5.81 6.18 8.26
C MET A 221 -6.43 4.92 7.67
N LEU A 222 -5.64 3.87 7.53
CA LEU A 222 -6.06 2.52 7.14
C LEU A 222 -5.72 1.55 8.25
N PHE A 223 -6.59 0.58 8.48
CA PHE A 223 -6.34 -0.54 9.37
C PHE A 223 -6.88 -1.84 8.77
N GLY A 224 -6.12 -2.92 8.89
CA GLY A 224 -6.56 -4.26 8.47
C GLY A 224 -5.43 -5.16 8.04
N ASP A 225 -5.80 -6.31 7.48
CA ASP A 225 -4.86 -7.30 6.95
C ASP A 225 -4.33 -6.86 5.58
N MET A 226 -3.11 -6.34 5.58
CA MET A 226 -2.43 -5.83 4.38
C MET A 226 -2.11 -6.96 3.39
N SER A 227 -2.08 -8.24 3.82
CA SER A 227 -1.86 -9.37 2.91
C SER A 227 -2.96 -9.58 1.88
N LYS A 228 -4.15 -9.00 2.10
CA LYS A 228 -5.28 -9.07 1.17
C LYS A 228 -5.20 -8.04 0.04
N TYR A 229 -4.21 -7.17 0.07
CA TYR A 229 -3.85 -6.33 -1.06
C TYR A 229 -2.76 -7.00 -1.87
N TYR A 230 -3.06 -7.25 -3.14
CA TYR A 230 -2.17 -7.92 -4.08
C TYR A 230 -1.48 -6.89 -4.96
N VAL A 231 -0.16 -6.97 -5.01
CA VAL A 231 0.66 -6.15 -5.89
C VAL A 231 1.25 -7.06 -6.96
N ARG A 232 0.96 -6.79 -8.22
CA ARG A 232 1.53 -7.51 -9.35
C ARG A 232 2.68 -6.73 -9.95
N LYS A 233 3.83 -7.37 -10.06
CA LYS A 233 4.99 -6.88 -10.82
C LYS A 233 5.04 -7.63 -12.15
N ALA A 234 4.89 -6.92 -13.27
CA ALA A 234 4.89 -7.53 -14.60
C ALA A 234 6.22 -7.30 -15.32
N GLY A 235 7.11 -8.26 -15.22
CA GLY A 235 8.52 -8.11 -15.57
C GLY A 235 9.28 -7.32 -14.50
N GLY A 236 10.60 -7.23 -14.63
CA GLY A 236 11.40 -6.36 -13.76
C GLY A 236 11.40 -4.91 -14.25
N PRO A 237 11.89 -3.96 -13.43
CA PRO A 237 12.19 -2.62 -13.91
C PRO A 237 13.22 -2.70 -15.04
N SER A 238 13.02 -1.92 -16.08
CA SER A 238 13.88 -1.90 -17.27
C SER A 238 14.48 -0.51 -17.46
N LEU A 239 15.74 -0.45 -17.80
CA LEU A 239 16.42 0.77 -18.17
C LEU A 239 16.71 0.75 -19.67
N PHE A 240 16.37 1.83 -20.34
CA PHE A 240 16.70 2.05 -21.74
C PHE A 240 17.72 3.18 -21.84
N VAL A 241 18.86 2.88 -22.45
CA VAL A 241 19.89 3.87 -22.72
C VAL A 241 19.87 4.17 -24.22
N ALA A 242 19.63 5.42 -24.59
CA ALA A 242 19.63 5.88 -25.96
C ALA A 242 20.83 6.81 -26.19
N ARG A 243 21.73 6.39 -27.09
CA ARG A 243 22.92 7.18 -27.49
C ARG A 243 22.68 7.87 -28.83
N GLU A 244 22.13 7.17 -29.80
CA GLU A 244 21.93 7.70 -31.15
C GLU A 244 20.83 8.76 -31.22
N ARG A 245 19.78 8.62 -30.43
CA ARG A 245 18.63 9.53 -30.43
C ARG A 245 18.99 10.95 -30.00
N PHE A 246 19.96 11.11 -29.12
CA PHE A 246 20.31 12.37 -28.49
C PHE A 246 21.75 12.82 -28.78
N ALA A 247 22.42 12.21 -29.78
CA ALA A 247 23.81 12.50 -30.10
C ALA A 247 24.09 14.02 -30.23
N PRO A 248 25.16 14.55 -29.59
CA PRO A 248 26.25 13.86 -28.89
C PRO A 248 25.91 13.43 -27.44
N ASP A 249 24.76 13.85 -26.91
CA ASP A 249 24.32 13.57 -25.54
C ASP A 249 23.87 12.11 -25.36
N TYR A 250 23.82 11.67 -24.14
CA TYR A 250 23.23 10.39 -23.73
C TYR A 250 21.85 10.61 -23.12
N GLY A 251 20.95 9.63 -23.27
CA GLY A 251 19.65 9.61 -22.61
C GLY A 251 19.40 8.30 -21.93
N ILE A 252 18.80 8.33 -20.73
CA ILE A 252 18.37 7.16 -19.99
C ILE A 252 16.88 7.30 -19.61
N LEU A 253 16.15 6.20 -19.65
CA LEU A 253 14.75 6.09 -19.30
C LEU A 253 14.55 4.87 -18.40
N GLY A 254 13.93 5.04 -17.27
CA GLY A 254 13.44 3.96 -16.43
C GLY A 254 12.00 3.62 -16.76
N TYR A 255 11.67 2.33 -16.81
CA TYR A 255 10.35 1.82 -17.16
C TYR A 255 9.97 0.67 -16.26
N VAL A 256 8.74 0.66 -15.73
CA VAL A 256 8.22 -0.39 -14.88
C VAL A 256 6.76 -0.66 -15.21
N ARG A 257 6.32 -1.91 -15.04
CA ARG A 257 4.91 -2.29 -15.14
C ARG A 257 4.46 -2.97 -13.87
N PHE A 258 3.40 -2.43 -13.29
CA PHE A 258 2.79 -3.02 -12.09
C PHE A 258 1.29 -2.75 -12.07
N ASP A 259 0.60 -3.46 -11.21
CA ASP A 259 -0.80 -3.24 -10.87
C ASP A 259 -1.05 -3.66 -9.42
N GLY A 260 -2.16 -3.23 -8.84
CA GLY A 260 -2.56 -3.58 -7.50
C GLY A 260 -4.07 -3.68 -7.37
N THR A 261 -4.56 -4.58 -6.53
CA THR A 261 -5.98 -4.68 -6.21
C THR A 261 -6.20 -5.21 -4.80
N LEU A 262 -7.24 -4.73 -4.13
CA LEU A 262 -7.69 -5.25 -2.85
C LEU A 262 -8.70 -6.38 -3.10
N ALA A 263 -8.34 -7.61 -2.73
CA ALA A 263 -9.20 -8.78 -2.95
C ALA A 263 -10.50 -8.72 -2.11
N ASN A 264 -10.42 -8.18 -0.90
CA ASN A 264 -11.58 -8.06 -0.01
C ASN A 264 -11.56 -6.72 0.74
N ALA A 265 -12.51 -5.85 0.44
CA ALA A 265 -12.66 -4.55 1.09
C ALA A 265 -13.03 -4.64 2.58
N ALA A 266 -13.58 -5.77 3.05
CA ALA A 266 -13.86 -5.99 4.47
C ALA A 266 -12.61 -6.23 5.31
N ALA A 267 -11.52 -6.69 4.68
CA ALA A 267 -10.27 -6.98 5.37
C ALA A 267 -9.43 -5.73 5.69
N VAL A 268 -9.65 -4.63 4.95
CA VAL A 268 -8.95 -3.35 5.16
C VAL A 268 -9.98 -2.22 5.17
N LYS A 269 -10.00 -1.46 6.23
CA LYS A 269 -10.93 -0.34 6.41
C LYS A 269 -10.21 0.97 6.67
N HIS A 270 -10.86 2.07 6.30
CA HIS A 270 -10.32 3.41 6.47
C HIS A 270 -11.10 4.24 7.46
N LEU A 271 -10.41 5.21 8.04
CA LEU A 271 -10.98 6.33 8.77
C LEU A 271 -10.96 7.55 7.85
N ILE A 272 -12.13 8.16 7.69
CA ILE A 272 -12.33 9.40 6.93
C ILE A 272 -12.64 10.54 7.89
N THR A 273 -12.07 11.71 7.64
CA THR A 273 -12.41 12.95 8.38
C THR A 273 -13.73 13.52 7.92
N ALA A 274 -14.42 14.27 8.79
CA ALA A 274 -15.69 14.93 8.49
C ALA A 274 -15.57 16.00 7.38
#